data_34bf79bc5f7c7060833af35c6945adf9
#
_entry.id   34bf79bc5f7c7060833af35c6945adf9
#
_cell.length_a   1.000
_cell.length_b   1.000
_cell.length_c   1.000
_cell.angle_alpha   90.00
_cell.angle_beta   90.00
_cell.angle_gamma   90.00
#
_symmetry.space_group_name_H-M   'P 1'
#
loop_
_entity.id
_entity.type
_entity.pdbx_description
1 polymer ?
#
loop_
_entity_poly.entity_id
_entity_poly.type
_entity_poly.pdbx_seq_one_letter_code
_entity_poly.pdbx_strand_id
1 'polypeptide(L)'
;MRSIVGAELHHTGRIGWLRAAVLGANDGILSTSSLVLGVAAAHATHSNILVAGIAGLVAGAMSMAAGEYVSVHSQQDTEEAELNLERTELREDDKGEQKELSAIYVARGLEPSLAKQVAEQLMRHDALGAHARDELGISDTFRARPIQAAMASAMSFAMGAALPLMVTVIAPASDMTPLVAGTSLVFLAFLGGLAASVGGAGVTIGAIRVTFWGALAMALTAGAGALCGKFVGVG
;
A
#
# COMPACT_ATOMS: atom_id res chain seq x y z
N MET A 1 32.18 -31.27 -2.49
CA MET A 1 31.88 -29.95 -1.93
C MET A 1 30.52 -29.54 -2.46
N ARG A 2 29.43 -29.82 -1.68
CA ARG A 2 28.05 -29.50 -2.10
C ARG A 2 27.84 -28.01 -1.97
N SER A 3 27.37 -27.36 -3.00
CA SER A 3 26.98 -25.96 -3.01
C SER A 3 25.84 -25.73 -2.03
N ILE A 4 26.13 -25.15 -0.89
CA ILE A 4 25.18 -24.68 0.12
C ILE A 4 24.78 -23.24 -0.27
N VAL A 5 24.14 -23.06 -1.39
CA VAL A 5 23.39 -21.85 -1.70
C VAL A 5 22.17 -22.28 -2.51
N GLY A 6 21.27 -23.01 -1.85
CA GLY A 6 19.87 -22.97 -2.22
C GLY A 6 19.36 -21.62 -1.73
N ALA A 7 19.30 -20.61 -2.58
CA ALA A 7 18.59 -19.38 -2.29
C ALA A 7 17.11 -19.78 -2.07
N GLU A 8 16.71 -19.98 -0.83
CA GLU A 8 15.29 -20.00 -0.49
C GLU A 8 14.76 -18.62 -0.91
N LEU A 9 13.98 -18.62 -1.98
CA LEU A 9 13.29 -17.44 -2.46
C LEU A 9 12.21 -17.09 -1.42
N HIS A 10 12.60 -16.36 -0.40
CA HIS A 10 11.65 -15.81 0.55
C HIS A 10 10.70 -14.86 -0.21
N HIS A 11 9.40 -15.12 -0.08
CA HIS A 11 8.34 -14.38 -0.75
C HIS A 11 8.18 -12.92 -0.29
N THR A 12 9.00 -12.46 0.67
CA THR A 12 8.88 -11.15 1.32
C THR A 12 8.89 -9.96 0.35
N GLY A 13 9.73 -9.98 -0.69
CA GLY A 13 9.75 -8.91 -1.69
C GLY A 13 8.54 -8.92 -2.64
N ARG A 14 7.92 -10.10 -2.88
CA ARG A 14 6.69 -10.21 -3.68
C ARG A 14 5.45 -9.80 -2.91
N ILE A 15 5.44 -10.00 -1.59
CA ILE A 15 4.31 -9.65 -0.72
C ILE A 15 4.09 -8.14 -0.68
N GLY A 16 5.16 -7.34 -0.72
CA GLY A 16 5.08 -5.88 -0.65
C GLY A 16 4.31 -5.24 -1.80
N TRP A 17 4.72 -5.50 -3.04
CA TRP A 17 4.07 -4.90 -4.21
C TRP A 17 2.67 -5.47 -4.47
N LEU A 18 2.45 -6.78 -4.24
CA LEU A 18 1.13 -7.39 -4.42
C LEU A 18 0.14 -6.86 -3.38
N ARG A 19 0.58 -6.66 -2.14
CA ARG A 19 -0.24 -6.01 -1.10
C ARG A 19 -0.64 -4.60 -1.52
N ALA A 20 0.31 -3.80 -2.02
CA ALA A 20 0.03 -2.45 -2.51
C ALA A 20 -0.95 -2.46 -3.70
N ALA A 21 -0.77 -3.38 -4.66
CA ALA A 21 -1.66 -3.53 -5.80
C ALA A 21 -3.08 -3.93 -5.38
N VAL A 22 -3.22 -4.91 -4.47
CA VAL A 22 -4.52 -5.33 -3.96
C VAL A 22 -5.17 -4.21 -3.15
N LEU A 23 -4.41 -3.48 -2.34
CA LEU A 23 -4.92 -2.34 -1.57
C LEU A 23 -5.45 -1.24 -2.52
N GLY A 24 -4.69 -0.86 -3.54
CA GLY A 24 -5.12 0.11 -4.54
C GLY A 24 -6.38 -0.33 -5.30
N ALA A 25 -6.44 -1.59 -5.74
CA ALA A 25 -7.60 -2.13 -6.43
C ALA A 25 -8.84 -2.20 -5.52
N ASN A 26 -8.70 -2.63 -4.27
CA ASN A 26 -9.77 -2.63 -3.28
C ASN A 26 -10.32 -1.22 -3.05
N ASP A 27 -9.42 -0.24 -2.88
CA ASP A 27 -9.81 1.16 -2.68
C ASP A 27 -10.53 1.74 -3.91
N GLY A 28 -10.04 1.42 -5.11
CA GLY A 28 -10.69 1.81 -6.37
C GLY A 28 -12.10 1.25 -6.51
N ILE A 29 -12.30 -0.06 -6.22
CA ILE A 29 -13.64 -0.67 -6.24
C ILE A 29 -14.53 0.00 -5.20
N LEU A 30 -14.06 0.09 -3.97
CA LEU A 30 -14.84 0.53 -2.84
C LEU A 30 -15.24 2.00 -2.94
N SER A 31 -14.29 2.90 -3.23
CA SER A 31 -14.54 4.33 -3.31
C SER A 31 -15.45 4.68 -4.50
N THR A 32 -15.19 4.08 -5.65
CA THR A 32 -16.00 4.35 -6.85
C THR A 32 -17.40 3.74 -6.77
N SER A 33 -17.56 2.51 -6.27
CA SER A 33 -18.89 1.93 -6.05
C SER A 33 -19.68 2.71 -5.00
N SER A 34 -19.04 3.10 -3.90
CA SER A 34 -19.67 3.93 -2.86
C SER A 34 -20.15 5.27 -3.43
N LEU A 35 -19.30 5.94 -4.23
CA LEU A 35 -19.66 7.21 -4.88
C LEU A 35 -20.83 7.03 -5.84
N VAL A 36 -20.80 6.03 -6.72
CA VAL A 36 -21.89 5.70 -7.65
C VAL A 36 -23.19 5.45 -6.90
N LEU A 37 -23.15 4.62 -5.84
CA LEU A 37 -24.35 4.31 -5.04
C LEU A 37 -24.86 5.52 -4.25
N GLY A 38 -23.96 6.36 -3.72
CA GLY A 38 -24.32 7.59 -3.02
C GLY A 38 -25.02 8.59 -3.94
N VAL A 39 -24.48 8.83 -5.13
CA VAL A 39 -25.07 9.74 -6.11
C VAL A 39 -26.38 9.17 -6.68
N ALA A 40 -26.47 7.86 -6.88
CA ALA A 40 -27.70 7.19 -7.28
C ALA A 40 -28.80 7.31 -6.19
N ALA A 41 -28.45 7.16 -4.94
CA ALA A 41 -29.38 7.30 -3.81
C ALA A 41 -29.90 8.74 -3.63
N ALA A 42 -29.17 9.73 -4.14
CA ALA A 42 -29.61 11.12 -4.22
C ALA A 42 -30.56 11.39 -5.42
N HIS A 43 -31.03 10.36 -6.11
CA HIS A 43 -31.91 10.45 -7.30
C HIS A 43 -31.31 11.21 -8.48
N ALA A 44 -29.98 11.22 -8.63
CA ALA A 44 -29.30 11.82 -9.77
C ALA A 44 -29.59 11.04 -11.07
N THR A 45 -29.50 11.73 -12.21
CA THR A 45 -29.63 11.07 -13.52
C THR A 45 -28.46 10.13 -13.78
N HIS A 46 -28.66 9.12 -14.61
CA HIS A 46 -27.62 8.17 -15.01
C HIS A 46 -26.33 8.87 -15.53
N SER A 47 -26.52 9.93 -16.35
CA SER A 47 -25.39 10.73 -16.83
C SER A 47 -24.60 11.41 -15.70
N ASN A 48 -25.28 11.96 -14.70
CA ASN A 48 -24.63 12.60 -13.55
C ASN A 48 -23.88 11.57 -12.69
N ILE A 49 -24.44 10.36 -12.53
CA ILE A 49 -23.78 9.25 -11.84
C ILE A 49 -22.49 8.86 -12.56
N LEU A 50 -22.53 8.72 -13.87
CA LEU A 50 -21.34 8.40 -14.68
C LEU A 50 -20.29 9.50 -14.61
N VAL A 51 -20.69 10.78 -14.74
CA VAL A 51 -19.76 11.91 -14.61
C VAL A 51 -19.11 11.94 -13.23
N ALA A 52 -19.90 11.75 -12.17
CA ALA A 52 -19.37 11.69 -10.81
C ALA A 52 -18.40 10.51 -10.63
N GLY A 53 -18.75 9.34 -11.15
CA GLY A 53 -17.92 8.15 -11.07
C GLY A 53 -16.59 8.29 -11.83
N ILE A 54 -16.61 8.86 -13.05
CA ILE A 54 -15.40 9.14 -13.83
C ILE A 54 -14.52 10.20 -13.12
N ALA A 55 -15.14 11.28 -12.64
CA ALA A 55 -14.43 12.29 -11.86
C ALA A 55 -13.81 11.69 -10.59
N GLY A 56 -14.54 10.81 -9.91
CA GLY A 56 -14.07 10.06 -8.74
C GLY A 56 -12.88 9.15 -9.06
N LEU A 57 -12.92 8.44 -10.20
CA LEU A 57 -11.79 7.63 -10.66
C LEU A 57 -10.54 8.50 -10.88
N VAL A 58 -10.67 9.60 -11.62
CA VAL A 58 -9.52 10.49 -11.90
C VAL A 58 -8.98 11.11 -10.61
N ALA A 59 -9.87 11.64 -9.78
CA ALA A 59 -9.48 12.26 -8.51
C ALA A 59 -8.82 11.25 -7.56
N GLY A 60 -9.39 10.05 -7.44
CA GLY A 60 -8.86 8.98 -6.61
C GLY A 60 -7.50 8.46 -7.10
N ALA A 61 -7.35 8.21 -8.40
CA ALA A 61 -6.09 7.78 -8.98
C ALA A 61 -4.98 8.83 -8.77
N MET A 62 -5.31 10.12 -8.97
CA MET A 62 -4.36 11.23 -8.72
C MET A 62 -4.03 11.38 -7.23
N SER A 63 -5.01 11.25 -6.35
CA SER A 63 -4.82 11.30 -4.90
C SER A 63 -3.89 10.17 -4.42
N MET A 64 -4.14 8.94 -4.90
CA MET A 64 -3.29 7.79 -4.60
C MET A 64 -1.87 7.97 -5.13
N ALA A 65 -1.72 8.48 -6.38
CA ALA A 65 -0.41 8.78 -6.95
C ALA A 65 0.36 9.82 -6.14
N ALA A 66 -0.30 10.93 -5.80
CA ALA A 66 0.32 12.02 -5.05
C ALA A 66 0.67 11.60 -3.62
N GLY A 67 -0.22 10.87 -2.94
CA GLY A 67 0.02 10.37 -1.59
C GLY A 67 1.19 9.41 -1.53
N GLU A 68 1.25 8.44 -2.46
CA GLU A 68 2.33 7.48 -2.56
C GLU A 68 3.66 8.15 -2.92
N TYR A 69 3.64 9.08 -3.90
CA TYR A 69 4.83 9.85 -4.27
C TYR A 69 5.42 10.61 -3.08
N VAL A 70 4.58 11.38 -2.37
CA VAL A 70 5.01 12.17 -1.22
C VAL A 70 5.52 11.28 -0.09
N SER A 71 4.81 10.20 0.21
CA SER A 71 5.20 9.25 1.27
C SER A 71 6.56 8.62 0.99
N VAL A 72 6.75 8.06 -0.21
CA VAL A 72 7.99 7.38 -0.60
C VAL A 72 9.15 8.38 -0.77
N HIS A 73 8.88 9.60 -1.23
CA HIS A 73 9.90 10.64 -1.34
C HIS A 73 10.34 11.16 0.04
N SER A 74 9.39 11.36 0.95
CA SER A 74 9.73 11.73 2.34
C SER A 74 10.54 10.65 3.06
N GLN A 75 10.27 9.38 2.77
CA GLN A 75 11.11 8.28 3.27
C GLN A 75 12.53 8.38 2.70
N GLN A 76 12.68 8.64 1.40
CA GLN A 76 13.98 8.85 0.76
C GLN A 76 14.75 10.01 1.39
N ASP A 77 14.07 11.15 1.61
CA ASP A 77 14.68 12.33 2.23
C ASP A 77 15.18 12.01 3.66
N THR A 78 14.40 11.25 4.43
CA THR A 78 14.78 10.80 5.77
C THR A 78 16.00 9.88 5.72
N GLU A 79 15.98 8.85 4.86
CA GLU A 79 17.09 7.92 4.68
C GLU A 79 18.38 8.66 4.28
N GLU A 80 18.28 9.66 3.39
CA GLU A 80 19.43 10.46 2.97
C GLU A 80 19.95 11.36 4.09
N ALA A 81 19.07 11.93 4.91
CA ALA A 81 19.46 12.73 6.07
C ALA A 81 20.19 11.88 7.10
N GLU A 82 19.68 10.69 7.44
CA GLU A 82 20.34 9.75 8.37
C GLU A 82 21.71 9.29 7.84
N LEU A 83 21.79 8.93 6.55
CA LEU A 83 23.07 8.56 5.94
C LEU A 83 24.10 9.71 5.92
N ASN A 84 23.66 10.95 5.83
CA ASN A 84 24.56 12.11 5.89
C ASN A 84 25.04 12.38 7.31
N LEU A 85 24.17 12.19 8.31
CA LEU A 85 24.55 12.23 9.73
C LEU A 85 25.61 11.17 10.01
N GLU A 86 25.33 9.93 9.67
CA GLU A 86 26.22 8.77 9.84
C GLU A 86 27.60 8.99 9.19
N ARG A 87 27.64 9.55 7.97
CA ARG A 87 28.92 9.91 7.33
C ARG A 87 29.73 10.92 8.12
N THR A 88 29.05 11.80 8.85
CA THR A 88 29.70 12.82 9.67
C THR A 88 30.26 12.19 10.94
N GLU A 89 29.46 11.36 11.62
CA GLU A 89 29.84 10.66 12.84
C GLU A 89 31.02 9.71 12.60
N LEU A 90 30.99 8.92 11.52
CA LEU A 90 32.11 8.07 11.09
C LEU A 90 33.42 8.85 10.83
N ARG A 91 33.34 10.13 10.43
CA ARG A 91 34.53 10.98 10.22
C ARG A 91 35.03 11.58 11.52
N GLU A 92 34.15 11.89 12.46
CA GLU A 92 34.47 12.57 13.71
C GLU A 92 34.93 11.61 14.83
N ASP A 93 34.28 10.43 14.92
CA ASP A 93 34.59 9.44 15.96
C ASP A 93 34.49 7.98 15.44
N ASP A 94 35.35 7.59 14.51
CA ASP A 94 35.49 6.22 13.99
C ASP A 94 35.57 5.13 15.09
N LYS A 95 36.15 5.47 16.25
CA LYS A 95 36.26 4.52 17.38
C LYS A 95 34.96 4.41 18.18
N GLY A 96 34.20 5.49 18.27
CA GLY A 96 32.88 5.49 18.88
C GLY A 96 31.94 4.64 18.06
N GLU A 97 31.89 4.88 16.75
CA GLU A 97 31.10 4.15 15.79
C GLU A 97 31.41 2.65 15.77
N GLN A 98 32.70 2.28 15.86
CA GLN A 98 33.08 0.87 15.98
C GLN A 98 32.51 0.22 17.25
N LYS A 99 32.45 0.95 18.37
CA LYS A 99 31.88 0.43 19.63
C LYS A 99 30.36 0.31 19.50
N GLU A 100 29.72 1.25 18.86
CA GLU A 100 28.29 1.25 18.61
C GLU A 100 27.87 0.04 17.77
N LEU A 101 28.51 -0.16 16.62
CA LEU A 101 28.28 -1.33 15.77
C LEU A 101 28.56 -2.64 16.53
N SER A 102 29.62 -2.68 17.35
CA SER A 102 29.91 -3.83 18.21
C SER A 102 28.79 -4.07 19.22
N ALA A 103 28.25 -3.02 19.84
CA ALA A 103 27.17 -3.15 20.83
C ALA A 103 25.87 -3.70 20.16
N ILE A 104 25.58 -3.31 18.91
CA ILE A 104 24.47 -3.87 18.14
C ILE A 104 24.62 -5.39 17.99
N TYR A 105 25.81 -5.88 17.67
CA TYR A 105 26.06 -7.32 17.54
C TYR A 105 26.02 -8.06 18.88
N VAL A 106 26.47 -7.44 19.97
CA VAL A 106 26.27 -8.00 21.31
C VAL A 106 24.80 -8.14 21.66
N ALA A 107 23.99 -7.11 21.35
CA ALA A 107 22.55 -7.16 21.56
C ALA A 107 21.86 -8.24 20.72
N ARG A 108 22.45 -8.61 19.57
CA ARG A 108 22.01 -9.75 18.72
C ARG A 108 22.51 -11.12 19.19
N GLY A 109 23.25 -11.18 20.31
CA GLY A 109 23.67 -12.42 20.95
C GLY A 109 25.11 -12.88 20.67
N LEU A 110 25.96 -12.03 20.05
CA LEU A 110 27.38 -12.34 19.91
C LEU A 110 28.12 -12.11 21.24
N GLU A 111 29.12 -12.91 21.45
CA GLU A 111 30.06 -12.70 22.55
C GLU A 111 30.85 -11.39 22.31
N PRO A 112 31.10 -10.53 23.33
CA PRO A 112 31.69 -9.21 23.16
C PRO A 112 32.98 -9.16 22.35
N SER A 113 33.87 -10.14 22.56
CA SER A 113 35.16 -10.21 21.83
C SER A 113 34.95 -10.50 20.34
N LEU A 114 33.98 -11.34 19.99
CA LEU A 114 33.61 -11.67 18.61
C LEU A 114 32.88 -10.51 17.97
N ALA A 115 31.93 -9.88 18.67
CA ALA A 115 31.20 -8.72 18.19
C ALA A 115 32.13 -7.58 17.77
N LYS A 116 33.17 -7.31 18.59
CA LYS A 116 34.19 -6.33 18.26
C LYS A 116 34.97 -6.69 17.00
N GLN A 117 35.36 -7.96 16.83
CA GLN A 117 36.06 -8.39 15.60
C GLN A 117 35.18 -8.29 14.36
N VAL A 118 33.88 -8.61 14.47
CA VAL A 118 32.91 -8.50 13.39
C VAL A 118 32.75 -7.03 12.99
N ALA A 119 32.49 -6.14 13.94
CA ALA A 119 32.38 -4.71 13.70
C ALA A 119 33.62 -4.14 12.99
N GLU A 120 34.80 -4.48 13.49
CA GLU A 120 36.09 -4.03 12.93
C GLU A 120 36.27 -4.52 11.47
N GLN A 121 35.87 -5.74 11.14
CA GLN A 121 35.99 -6.27 9.78
C GLN A 121 34.98 -5.63 8.83
N LEU A 122 33.75 -5.41 9.28
CA LEU A 122 32.70 -4.79 8.45
C LEU A 122 33.02 -3.33 8.18
N MET A 123 33.46 -2.57 9.20
CA MET A 123 33.86 -1.17 9.01
C MET A 123 35.06 -1.02 8.07
N ARG A 124 36.02 -1.94 8.13
CA ARG A 124 37.15 -1.94 7.16
C ARG A 124 36.71 -2.24 5.73
N HIS A 125 35.61 -2.96 5.54
CA HIS A 125 35.09 -3.28 4.22
C HIS A 125 34.22 -2.14 3.69
N ASP A 126 33.21 -1.73 4.43
CA ASP A 126 32.28 -0.65 4.12
C ASP A 126 31.61 -0.16 5.41
N ALA A 127 32.20 0.85 6.06
CA ALA A 127 31.70 1.37 7.33
C ALA A 127 30.28 1.90 7.22
N LEU A 128 30.05 2.80 6.24
CA LEU A 128 28.72 3.39 6.04
C LEU A 128 27.67 2.34 5.70
N GLY A 129 27.98 1.38 4.84
CA GLY A 129 27.04 0.31 4.49
C GLY A 129 26.75 -0.64 5.64
N ALA A 130 27.70 -0.83 6.58
CA ALA A 130 27.50 -1.64 7.78
C ALA A 130 26.52 -0.95 8.74
N HIS A 131 26.73 0.33 9.05
CA HIS A 131 25.84 1.13 9.89
C HIS A 131 24.46 1.30 9.24
N ALA A 132 24.41 1.69 7.95
CA ALA A 132 23.17 1.82 7.22
C ALA A 132 22.28 0.58 7.35
N ARG A 133 22.88 -0.62 7.20
CA ARG A 133 22.12 -1.87 7.26
C ARG A 133 21.79 -2.32 8.67
N ASP A 134 22.75 -2.24 9.60
CA ASP A 134 22.64 -2.90 10.89
C ASP A 134 22.09 -2.00 12.00
N GLU A 135 22.25 -0.70 11.87
CA GLU A 135 21.76 0.34 12.77
C GLU A 135 20.49 1.01 12.21
N LEU A 136 20.60 1.61 11.02
CA LEU A 136 19.51 2.37 10.41
C LEU A 136 18.46 1.49 9.69
N GLY A 137 18.77 0.22 9.44
CA GLY A 137 17.89 -0.69 8.71
C GLY A 137 17.75 -0.38 7.22
N ILE A 138 18.62 0.47 6.68
CA ILE A 138 18.63 0.89 5.28
C ILE A 138 19.40 -0.14 4.47
N SER A 139 18.76 -0.73 3.45
CA SER A 139 19.42 -1.66 2.53
C SER A 139 19.20 -1.26 1.08
N ASP A 140 20.21 -1.50 0.23
CA ASP A 140 20.12 -1.21 -1.21
C ASP A 140 18.96 -1.89 -1.92
N THR A 141 18.46 -2.98 -1.37
CA THR A 141 17.35 -3.75 -1.93
C THR A 141 16.00 -3.02 -1.82
N PHE A 142 15.88 -2.09 -0.89
CA PHE A 142 14.64 -1.35 -0.59
C PHE A 142 14.73 0.14 -0.90
N ARG A 143 15.66 0.55 -1.78
CA ARG A 143 15.73 1.96 -2.20
C ARG A 143 14.38 2.47 -2.67
N ALA A 144 13.94 3.54 -2.05
CA ALA A 144 12.70 4.23 -2.36
C ALA A 144 12.64 4.65 -3.85
N ARG A 145 11.52 4.34 -4.53
CA ARG A 145 11.30 4.69 -5.95
C ARG A 145 9.97 5.40 -6.11
N PRO A 146 9.90 6.70 -5.77
CA PRO A 146 8.64 7.44 -5.63
C PRO A 146 7.78 7.41 -6.89
N ILE A 147 8.36 7.63 -8.07
CA ILE A 147 7.60 7.64 -9.34
C ILE A 147 7.01 6.28 -9.66
N GLN A 148 7.78 5.21 -9.48
CA GLN A 148 7.28 3.85 -9.75
C GLN A 148 6.16 3.46 -8.78
N ALA A 149 6.31 3.82 -7.51
CA ALA A 149 5.30 3.59 -6.48
C ALA A 149 4.01 4.36 -6.79
N ALA A 150 4.12 5.65 -7.12
CA ALA A 150 3.00 6.49 -7.49
C ALA A 150 2.23 5.96 -8.71
N MET A 151 2.94 5.57 -9.77
CA MET A 151 2.31 4.99 -10.97
C MET A 151 1.63 3.66 -10.67
N ALA A 152 2.26 2.78 -9.92
CA ALA A 152 1.69 1.49 -9.54
C ALA A 152 0.41 1.67 -8.71
N SER A 153 0.42 2.61 -7.77
CA SER A 153 -0.72 2.96 -6.92
C SER A 153 -1.88 3.51 -7.74
N ALA A 154 -1.63 4.50 -8.61
CA ALA A 154 -2.64 5.07 -9.49
C ALA A 154 -3.26 4.03 -10.44
N MET A 155 -2.43 3.18 -11.05
CA MET A 155 -2.91 2.13 -11.97
C MET A 155 -3.75 1.09 -11.25
N SER A 156 -3.32 0.65 -10.07
CA SER A 156 -4.08 -0.31 -9.26
C SER A 156 -5.44 0.23 -8.86
N PHE A 157 -5.49 1.50 -8.42
CA PHE A 157 -6.74 2.19 -8.13
C PHE A 157 -7.64 2.29 -9.37
N ALA A 158 -7.10 2.75 -10.49
CA ALA A 158 -7.86 2.93 -11.72
C ALA A 158 -8.44 1.60 -12.25
N MET A 159 -7.68 0.51 -12.16
CA MET A 159 -8.17 -0.83 -12.52
C MET A 159 -9.32 -1.27 -11.62
N GLY A 160 -9.21 -1.04 -10.30
CA GLY A 160 -10.29 -1.32 -9.37
C GLY A 160 -11.54 -0.49 -9.66
N ALA A 161 -11.38 0.82 -9.82
CA ALA A 161 -12.45 1.77 -10.09
C ALA A 161 -13.17 1.55 -11.44
N ALA A 162 -12.45 1.01 -12.41
CA ALA A 162 -13.02 0.68 -13.72
C ALA A 162 -14.14 -0.38 -13.62
N LEU A 163 -14.08 -1.30 -12.65
CA LEU A 163 -15.07 -2.37 -12.48
C LEU A 163 -16.48 -1.83 -12.19
N PRO A 164 -16.72 -1.07 -11.10
CA PRO A 164 -18.04 -0.50 -10.84
C PRO A 164 -18.50 0.48 -11.93
N LEU A 165 -17.58 1.20 -12.56
CA LEU A 165 -17.94 2.09 -13.69
C LEU A 165 -18.40 1.31 -14.92
N MET A 166 -17.73 0.22 -15.29
CA MET A 166 -18.18 -0.63 -16.39
C MET A 166 -19.57 -1.19 -16.11
N VAL A 167 -19.83 -1.65 -14.89
CA VAL A 167 -21.16 -2.12 -14.49
C VAL A 167 -22.18 -0.98 -14.59
N THR A 168 -21.83 0.22 -14.14
CA THR A 168 -22.70 1.41 -14.23
C THR A 168 -23.05 1.75 -15.69
N VAL A 169 -22.11 1.62 -16.63
CA VAL A 169 -22.33 1.88 -18.07
C VAL A 169 -23.25 0.83 -18.71
N ILE A 170 -23.09 -0.44 -18.35
CA ILE A 170 -23.75 -1.57 -19.02
C ILE A 170 -25.12 -1.88 -18.40
N ALA A 171 -25.28 -1.64 -17.11
CA ALA A 171 -26.49 -2.02 -16.38
C ALA A 171 -27.71 -1.18 -16.81
N PRO A 172 -28.88 -1.80 -16.96
CA PRO A 172 -30.15 -1.06 -17.08
C PRO A 172 -30.33 -0.13 -15.87
N ALA A 173 -30.91 1.05 -16.10
CA ALA A 173 -31.06 2.05 -15.04
C ALA A 173 -31.85 1.52 -13.82
N SER A 174 -32.83 0.62 -14.04
CA SER A 174 -33.59 -0.05 -12.97
C SER A 174 -32.76 -0.94 -12.07
N ASP A 175 -31.73 -1.59 -12.62
CA ASP A 175 -30.95 -2.63 -11.94
C ASP A 175 -29.51 -2.20 -11.61
N MET A 176 -29.15 -0.98 -11.96
CA MET A 176 -27.78 -0.44 -11.79
C MET A 176 -27.32 -0.53 -10.33
N THR A 177 -28.13 -0.05 -9.40
CA THR A 177 -27.78 -0.02 -7.96
C THR A 177 -27.48 -1.42 -7.40
N PRO A 178 -28.36 -2.44 -7.53
CA PRO A 178 -28.07 -3.77 -7.02
C PRO A 178 -26.95 -4.46 -7.79
N LEU A 179 -26.78 -4.22 -9.08
CA LEU A 179 -25.69 -4.80 -9.87
C LEU A 179 -24.33 -4.22 -9.46
N VAL A 180 -24.21 -2.89 -9.32
CA VAL A 180 -22.97 -2.25 -8.86
C VAL A 180 -22.61 -2.73 -7.44
N ALA A 181 -23.57 -2.75 -6.51
CA ALA A 181 -23.33 -3.21 -5.16
C ALA A 181 -22.91 -4.68 -5.12
N GLY A 182 -23.68 -5.55 -5.76
CA GLY A 182 -23.45 -6.99 -5.76
C GLY A 182 -22.12 -7.39 -6.39
N THR A 183 -21.83 -6.88 -7.60
CA THR A 183 -20.57 -7.16 -8.29
C THR A 183 -19.37 -6.63 -7.52
N SER A 184 -19.45 -5.42 -6.98
CA SER A 184 -18.37 -4.84 -6.15
C SER A 184 -18.08 -5.70 -4.92
N LEU A 185 -19.10 -6.18 -4.20
CA LEU A 185 -18.91 -7.08 -3.05
C LEU A 185 -18.27 -8.42 -3.43
N VAL A 186 -18.65 -8.99 -4.58
CA VAL A 186 -18.02 -10.22 -5.09
C VAL A 186 -16.54 -10.01 -5.40
N PHE A 187 -16.19 -8.91 -6.07
CA PHE A 187 -14.80 -8.59 -6.36
C PHE A 187 -14.00 -8.27 -5.10
N LEU A 188 -14.57 -7.55 -4.13
CA LEU A 188 -13.94 -7.29 -2.84
C LEU A 188 -13.70 -8.59 -2.06
N ALA A 189 -14.65 -9.51 -2.05
CA ALA A 189 -14.47 -10.83 -1.46
C ALA A 189 -13.33 -11.62 -2.12
N PHE A 190 -13.28 -11.60 -3.44
CA PHE A 190 -12.22 -12.26 -4.22
C PHE A 190 -10.85 -11.66 -3.90
N LEU A 191 -10.70 -10.34 -3.94
CA LEU A 191 -9.44 -9.65 -3.66
C LEU A 191 -9.01 -9.81 -2.19
N GLY A 192 -9.96 -9.76 -1.26
CA GLY A 192 -9.70 -10.02 0.15
C GLY A 192 -9.22 -11.44 0.43
N GLY A 193 -9.82 -12.42 -0.25
CA GLY A 193 -9.39 -13.82 -0.21
C GLY A 193 -8.02 -14.04 -0.86
N LEU A 194 -7.78 -13.41 -2.01
CA LEU A 194 -6.50 -13.46 -2.71
C LEU A 194 -5.36 -12.87 -1.85
N ALA A 195 -5.57 -11.70 -1.26
CA ALA A 195 -4.60 -11.07 -0.38
C ALA A 195 -4.28 -11.95 0.84
N ALA A 196 -5.29 -12.55 1.45
CA ALA A 196 -5.12 -13.48 2.57
C ALA A 196 -4.33 -14.72 2.15
N SER A 197 -4.66 -15.32 1.00
CA SER A 197 -3.95 -16.49 0.46
C SER A 197 -2.46 -16.22 0.25
N VAL A 198 -2.13 -15.08 -0.35
CA VAL A 198 -0.73 -14.70 -0.59
C VAL A 198 0.02 -14.37 0.71
N GLY A 199 -0.68 -13.78 1.68
CA GLY A 199 -0.12 -13.50 3.01
C GLY A 199 -0.07 -14.73 3.94
N GLY A 200 -0.47 -15.92 3.49
CA GLY A 200 -0.51 -17.14 4.32
C GLY A 200 -1.61 -17.12 5.40
N ALA A 201 -2.60 -16.24 5.29
CA ALA A 201 -3.73 -16.14 6.20
C ALA A 201 -4.97 -16.89 5.70
N GLY A 202 -5.96 -17.04 6.55
CA GLY A 202 -7.21 -17.72 6.18
C GLY A 202 -8.00 -16.95 5.12
N VAL A 203 -8.16 -17.54 3.94
CA VAL A 203 -8.84 -16.95 2.77
C VAL A 203 -10.24 -16.46 3.11
N THR A 204 -11.03 -17.28 3.81
CA THR A 204 -12.40 -16.93 4.22
C THR A 204 -12.45 -15.73 5.13
N ILE A 205 -11.52 -15.64 6.08
CA ILE A 205 -11.45 -14.50 7.02
C ILE A 205 -11.09 -13.22 6.27
N GLY A 206 -10.13 -13.29 5.33
CA GLY A 206 -9.76 -12.16 4.48
C GLY A 206 -10.91 -11.67 3.62
N ALA A 207 -11.61 -12.60 2.95
CA ALA A 207 -12.78 -12.29 2.14
C ALA A 207 -13.90 -11.63 2.97
N ILE A 208 -14.30 -12.24 4.09
CA ILE A 208 -15.35 -11.71 4.97
C ILE A 208 -15.01 -10.31 5.48
N ARG A 209 -13.76 -10.10 5.91
CA ARG A 209 -13.31 -8.80 6.43
C ARG A 209 -13.47 -7.70 5.40
N VAL A 210 -12.98 -7.91 4.18
CA VAL A 210 -13.02 -6.89 3.13
C VAL A 210 -14.46 -6.64 2.66
N THR A 211 -15.25 -7.71 2.51
CA THR A 211 -16.66 -7.61 2.10
C THR A 211 -17.51 -6.89 3.14
N PHE A 212 -17.31 -7.18 4.43
CA PHE A 212 -18.04 -6.51 5.50
C PHE A 212 -17.80 -5.00 5.52
N TRP A 213 -16.53 -4.59 5.53
CA TRP A 213 -16.19 -3.16 5.52
C TRP A 213 -16.61 -2.48 4.22
N GLY A 214 -16.53 -3.20 3.08
CA GLY A 214 -17.03 -2.74 1.80
C GLY A 214 -18.54 -2.50 1.80
N ALA A 215 -19.31 -3.45 2.29
CA ALA A 215 -20.77 -3.31 2.40
C ALA A 215 -21.16 -2.15 3.33
N LEU A 216 -20.47 -2.02 4.45
CA LEU A 216 -20.72 -0.93 5.41
C LEU A 216 -20.45 0.45 4.79
N ALA A 217 -19.31 0.61 4.10
CA ALA A 217 -18.95 1.88 3.44
C ALA A 217 -19.96 2.25 2.35
N MET A 218 -20.34 1.29 1.49
CA MET A 218 -21.37 1.51 0.47
C MET A 218 -22.73 1.88 1.07
N ALA A 219 -23.13 1.21 2.15
CA ALA A 219 -24.41 1.51 2.84
C ALA A 219 -24.39 2.91 3.46
N LEU A 220 -23.30 3.28 4.15
CA LEU A 220 -23.16 4.62 4.74
C LEU A 220 -23.16 5.72 3.68
N THR A 221 -22.46 5.52 2.57
CA THR A 221 -22.40 6.49 1.47
C THR A 221 -23.76 6.61 0.76
N ALA A 222 -24.45 5.50 0.53
CA ALA A 222 -25.80 5.52 -0.03
C ALA A 222 -26.79 6.23 0.93
N GLY A 223 -26.69 5.97 2.23
CA GLY A 223 -27.47 6.67 3.24
C GLY A 223 -27.22 8.18 3.26
N ALA A 224 -25.96 8.59 3.20
CA ALA A 224 -25.59 10.01 3.09
C ALA A 224 -26.14 10.64 1.80
N GLY A 225 -26.04 9.93 0.66
CA GLY A 225 -26.60 10.38 -0.61
C GLY A 225 -28.12 10.59 -0.55
N ALA A 226 -28.86 9.63 0.02
CA ALA A 226 -30.30 9.72 0.19
C ALA A 226 -30.73 10.90 1.11
N LEU A 227 -29.94 11.16 2.17
CA LEU A 227 -30.18 12.32 3.02
C LEU A 227 -29.91 13.63 2.27
N CYS A 228 -28.76 13.75 1.60
CA CYS A 228 -28.42 14.94 0.81
C CYS A 228 -29.46 15.22 -0.28
N GLY A 229 -29.94 14.19 -0.99
CA GLY A 229 -30.97 14.33 -2.01
C GLY A 229 -32.25 14.97 -1.49
N LYS A 230 -32.67 14.60 -0.28
CA LYS A 230 -33.85 15.22 0.37
C LYS A 230 -33.63 16.69 0.76
N PHE A 231 -32.42 17.07 1.20
CA PHE A 231 -32.13 18.44 1.62
C PHE A 231 -31.87 19.38 0.46
N VAL A 232 -31.29 18.89 -0.65
CA VAL A 232 -30.96 19.70 -1.83
C VAL A 232 -32.13 19.85 -2.81
N GLY A 233 -33.23 19.13 -2.54
CA GLY A 233 -34.47 19.27 -3.36
C GLY A 233 -34.34 18.65 -4.75
N VAL A 234 -33.49 17.67 -4.92
CA VAL A 234 -33.35 16.85 -6.13
C VAL A 234 -34.26 15.62 -5.95
N GLY A 235 -35.54 15.87 -5.77
CA GLY A 235 -36.56 14.85 -5.61
C GLY A 235 -37.79 15.21 -6.41
#